data_b6ff6db7ed69f3aafcc065c706c6e4fb
#
_entry.id   b6ff6db7ed69f3aafcc065c706c6e4fb
#
_cell.length_a   1.000
_cell.length_b   1.000
_cell.length_c   1.000
_cell.angle_alpha   90.00
_cell.angle_beta   90.00
_cell.angle_gamma   90.00
#
_symmetry.space_group_name_H-M   'P 1'
#
loop_
_entity.id
_entity.type
_entity.pdbx_description
1 polymer ?
#
loop_
_entity_poly.entity_id
_entity_poly.type
_entity_poly.pdbx_seq_one_letter_code
_entity_poly.pdbx_strand_id
1 'polypeptide(L)'
;MISLGVKIPAADGSSLATDVLLPPDSSPRGLIVIRTPYGRGWHLAEGIEWRSRGIAFISQDVRGRHDSTGSWVPYVHEREDAAALAEWLQDQPWTPECVIASGASYAAGTAWAFAAETNSADRSFRVDGVVSKVPTIGSDRVKRDPSGILLLAEHLAWWGEHGDSSSSREGFIPELMRSDSALLEHLPVQSMIEKVGLTSDSPGWLTPILRARKREDFGGDDLVSADELSELDIAGLHIGGWDDAMIRETLRHFTSVGRGPQSLIVGPWAHDLRPGRVGETSFGRLQVEWMESVFAARPLTINRVFDRGVGEWSTEPFVTGANRVHLEPDRKDAAYSFLYDALRDRNNCVVLTFDIKHDSVLSGTPSVELKVYSPEGEADWIAELSVVDPAGVTRSIARGAGVSLQPTMVTIDLDPVLHTVRAGDVLTLRIAGSDFPRLARNLGDGDRYRGTRSTALHQSFSGSLTLPILGGTAGG
;
A
#
# COMPACT_ATOMS: atom_id res chain seq x y z
N MET A 1 -1.81 -32.45 15.45
CA MET A 1 -1.05 -31.87 16.59
C MET A 1 -1.20 -30.35 16.55
N ILE A 2 -1.22 -29.69 17.68
CA ILE A 2 -1.14 -28.22 17.80
C ILE A 2 -0.01 -27.92 18.79
N SER A 3 0.97 -27.13 18.36
CA SER A 3 2.11 -26.70 19.18
C SER A 3 2.20 -25.18 19.11
N LEU A 4 1.99 -24.52 20.24
CA LEU A 4 1.99 -23.07 20.34
C LEU A 4 3.31 -22.57 20.92
N GLY A 5 3.83 -21.47 20.36
CA GLY A 5 5.03 -20.80 20.85
C GLY A 5 6.33 -21.59 20.67
N VAL A 6 6.40 -22.43 19.64
CA VAL A 6 7.65 -23.11 19.23
C VAL A 6 8.71 -22.04 18.97
N LYS A 7 9.92 -22.23 19.54
CA LYS A 7 11.01 -21.27 19.39
C LYS A 7 11.93 -21.70 18.26
N ILE A 8 11.92 -20.95 17.18
CA ILE A 8 12.79 -21.16 16.02
C ILE A 8 13.99 -20.22 16.15
N PRO A 9 15.23 -20.74 16.18
CA PRO A 9 16.41 -19.90 16.30
C PRO A 9 16.66 -19.10 15.03
N ALA A 10 16.95 -17.81 15.15
CA ALA A 10 17.49 -16.97 14.10
C ALA A 10 19.03 -16.94 14.16
N ALA A 11 19.67 -16.47 13.08
CA ALA A 11 21.11 -16.50 12.94
C ALA A 11 21.88 -15.72 14.02
N ASP A 12 21.29 -14.64 14.54
CA ASP A 12 21.87 -13.80 15.61
C ASP A 12 21.64 -14.36 17.02
N GLY A 13 21.04 -15.54 17.16
CA GLY A 13 20.67 -16.15 18.43
C GLY A 13 19.32 -15.71 18.98
N SER A 14 18.61 -14.82 18.30
CA SER A 14 17.21 -14.51 18.61
C SER A 14 16.31 -15.74 18.40
N SER A 15 15.13 -15.72 19.02
CA SER A 15 14.18 -16.83 19.01
C SER A 15 12.84 -16.33 18.46
N LEU A 16 12.40 -16.92 17.37
CA LEU A 16 11.15 -16.56 16.67
C LEU A 16 10.01 -17.44 17.18
N ALA A 17 9.03 -16.83 17.83
CA ALA A 17 7.88 -17.54 18.40
C ALA A 17 6.89 -17.92 17.27
N THR A 18 6.59 -19.22 17.18
CA THR A 18 5.87 -19.80 16.06
C THR A 18 4.80 -20.76 16.56
N ASP A 19 3.57 -20.60 16.07
CA ASP A 19 2.50 -21.57 16.28
C ASP A 19 2.44 -22.53 15.11
N VAL A 20 2.40 -23.82 15.36
CA VAL A 20 2.40 -24.90 14.38
C VAL A 20 1.15 -25.77 14.56
N LEU A 21 0.29 -25.80 13.56
CA LEU A 21 -0.96 -26.55 13.57
C LEU A 21 -0.89 -27.61 12.45
N LEU A 22 -0.76 -28.89 12.84
CA LEU A 22 -0.74 -30.01 11.90
C LEU A 22 -2.10 -30.75 11.87
N PRO A 23 -2.53 -31.28 10.72
CA PRO A 23 -3.70 -32.14 10.63
C PRO A 23 -3.58 -33.34 11.61
N PRO A 24 -4.69 -34.02 11.91
CA PRO A 24 -4.71 -35.10 12.92
C PRO A 24 -3.72 -36.25 12.61
N ASP A 25 -3.55 -36.59 11.34
CA ASP A 25 -2.66 -37.64 10.86
C ASP A 25 -1.19 -37.19 10.72
N SER A 26 -0.92 -35.89 10.96
CA SER A 26 0.41 -35.25 10.79
C SER A 26 1.00 -35.43 9.38
N SER A 27 0.16 -35.62 8.36
CA SER A 27 0.53 -35.77 6.96
C SER A 27 -0.18 -34.70 6.12
N PRO A 28 0.27 -33.42 6.19
CA PRO A 28 -0.39 -32.33 5.49
C PRO A 28 -0.20 -32.43 3.99
N ARG A 29 -1.27 -32.13 3.23
CA ARG A 29 -1.22 -32.03 1.77
C ARG A 29 -0.70 -30.68 1.27
N GLY A 30 -0.44 -29.73 2.18
CA GLY A 30 0.08 -28.40 1.91
C GLY A 30 0.34 -27.67 3.20
N LEU A 31 1.04 -26.55 3.12
CA LEU A 31 1.38 -25.67 4.26
C LEU A 31 1.04 -24.24 3.92
N ILE A 32 0.47 -23.52 4.91
CA ILE A 32 0.33 -22.06 4.88
C ILE A 32 1.29 -21.47 5.91
N VAL A 33 2.04 -20.44 5.48
CA VAL A 33 2.97 -19.69 6.34
C VAL A 33 2.56 -18.23 6.39
N ILE A 34 2.40 -17.71 7.63
CA ILE A 34 2.18 -16.29 7.90
C ILE A 34 3.25 -15.81 8.88
N ARG A 35 3.98 -14.75 8.55
CA ARG A 35 4.91 -14.05 9.42
C ARG A 35 4.40 -12.64 9.64
N THR A 36 4.22 -12.21 10.89
CA THR A 36 3.48 -10.98 11.19
C THR A 36 4.08 -10.21 12.38
N PRO A 37 4.11 -8.86 12.33
CA PRO A 37 4.43 -8.04 13.48
C PRO A 37 3.21 -7.81 14.39
N TYR A 38 2.01 -8.23 13.98
CA TYR A 38 0.74 -7.88 14.62
C TYR A 38 0.27 -8.88 15.67
N GLY A 39 0.99 -10.00 15.82
CA GLY A 39 0.69 -11.08 16.75
C GLY A 39 0.15 -12.35 16.06
N ARG A 40 0.94 -13.41 16.14
CA ARG A 40 0.61 -14.72 15.53
C ARG A 40 -0.72 -15.31 16.01
N GLY A 41 -1.09 -15.01 17.26
CA GLY A 41 -2.32 -15.53 17.85
C GLY A 41 -3.62 -15.10 17.13
N TRP A 42 -3.60 -13.99 16.41
CA TRP A 42 -4.74 -13.55 15.60
C TRP A 42 -5.10 -14.53 14.48
N HIS A 43 -4.14 -15.36 14.05
CA HIS A 43 -4.33 -16.35 12.98
C HIS A 43 -4.74 -17.74 13.49
N LEU A 44 -4.93 -17.93 14.81
CA LEU A 44 -5.24 -19.24 15.37
C LEU A 44 -6.55 -19.83 14.83
N ALA A 45 -7.61 -19.03 14.71
CA ALA A 45 -8.90 -19.48 14.19
C ALA A 45 -8.80 -19.89 12.70
N GLU A 46 -8.07 -19.11 11.90
CA GLU A 46 -7.78 -19.42 10.50
C GLU A 46 -6.97 -20.74 10.41
N GLY A 47 -5.94 -20.88 11.24
CA GLY A 47 -5.13 -22.09 11.28
C GLY A 47 -5.90 -23.35 11.67
N ILE A 48 -6.84 -23.25 12.61
CA ILE A 48 -7.76 -24.38 12.98
C ILE A 48 -8.62 -24.79 11.79
N GLU A 49 -9.16 -23.83 11.05
CA GLU A 49 -9.98 -24.11 9.86
C GLU A 49 -9.15 -24.81 8.77
N TRP A 50 -7.96 -24.31 8.44
CA TRP A 50 -7.07 -24.93 7.46
C TRP A 50 -6.60 -26.32 7.88
N ARG A 51 -6.27 -26.47 9.18
CA ARG A 51 -5.92 -27.77 9.76
C ARG A 51 -7.05 -28.78 9.55
N SER A 52 -8.32 -28.40 9.69
CA SER A 52 -9.48 -29.26 9.49
C SER A 52 -9.60 -29.74 8.04
N ARG A 53 -9.02 -29.01 7.09
CA ARG A 53 -8.95 -29.35 5.65
C ARG A 53 -7.72 -30.15 5.27
N GLY A 54 -6.91 -30.61 6.23
CA GLY A 54 -5.69 -31.38 5.96
C GLY A 54 -4.49 -30.53 5.54
N ILE A 55 -4.51 -29.24 5.84
CA ILE A 55 -3.43 -28.27 5.56
C ILE A 55 -2.70 -27.97 6.87
N ALA A 56 -1.38 -28.01 6.86
CA ALA A 56 -0.58 -27.46 7.94
C ALA A 56 -0.64 -25.91 7.94
N PHE A 57 -0.55 -25.33 9.11
CA PHE A 57 -0.58 -23.89 9.25
C PHE A 57 0.48 -23.42 10.23
N ILE A 58 1.23 -22.41 9.82
CA ILE A 58 2.24 -21.73 10.65
C ILE A 58 1.91 -20.25 10.71
N SER A 59 1.88 -19.72 11.94
CA SER A 59 1.95 -18.29 12.19
C SER A 59 3.12 -17.96 13.09
N GLN A 60 3.94 -16.97 12.71
CA GLN A 60 5.16 -16.58 13.40
C GLN A 60 5.16 -15.09 13.71
N ASP A 61 5.49 -14.73 14.96
CA ASP A 61 5.81 -13.34 15.29
C ASP A 61 7.17 -12.99 14.68
N VAL A 62 7.29 -11.85 14.00
CA VAL A 62 8.59 -11.37 13.51
C VAL A 62 9.50 -11.00 14.67
N ARG A 63 10.80 -10.93 14.43
CA ARG A 63 11.85 -10.64 15.44
C ARG A 63 11.50 -9.42 16.27
N GLY A 64 11.64 -9.52 17.59
CA GLY A 64 11.40 -8.43 18.56
C GLY A 64 9.92 -8.06 18.77
N ARG A 65 8.98 -8.84 18.21
CA ARG A 65 7.54 -8.62 18.40
C ARG A 65 6.92 -9.76 19.22
N HIS A 66 5.96 -9.38 20.07
CA HIS A 66 5.19 -10.28 20.94
C HIS A 66 6.09 -11.25 21.74
N ASP A 67 6.07 -12.54 21.41
CA ASP A 67 6.88 -13.55 22.11
C ASP A 67 8.20 -13.87 21.38
N SER A 68 8.51 -13.26 20.26
CA SER A 68 9.81 -13.35 19.60
C SER A 68 10.82 -12.44 20.28
N THR A 69 12.06 -12.94 20.48
CA THR A 69 13.14 -12.16 21.06
C THR A 69 13.91 -11.36 20.00
N GLY A 70 14.90 -10.59 20.44
CA GLY A 70 15.69 -9.70 19.59
C GLY A 70 15.11 -8.29 19.52
N SER A 71 15.65 -7.48 18.63
CA SER A 71 15.20 -6.10 18.39
C SER A 71 14.44 -6.00 17.09
N TRP A 72 13.28 -5.36 17.14
CA TRP A 72 12.51 -5.12 15.93
C TRP A 72 12.93 -3.81 15.26
N VAL A 73 13.43 -3.92 14.06
CA VAL A 73 13.60 -2.80 13.13
C VAL A 73 12.82 -3.17 11.86
N PRO A 74 11.69 -2.49 11.57
CA PRO A 74 10.83 -2.88 10.47
C PRO A 74 11.56 -3.02 9.14
N TYR A 75 11.29 -4.12 8.44
CA TYR A 75 11.82 -4.51 7.13
C TYR A 75 13.32 -4.87 7.09
N VAL A 76 14.06 -4.81 8.20
CA VAL A 76 15.53 -5.03 8.19
C VAL A 76 15.88 -6.52 8.24
N HIS A 77 15.22 -7.29 9.10
CA HIS A 77 15.59 -8.69 9.38
C HIS A 77 14.70 -9.72 8.68
N GLU A 78 13.73 -9.28 7.87
CA GLU A 78 12.68 -10.17 7.37
C GLU A 78 13.18 -11.26 6.44
N ARG A 79 14.20 -10.97 5.62
CA ARG A 79 14.84 -11.95 4.73
C ARG A 79 15.63 -12.99 5.49
N GLU A 80 16.48 -12.55 6.43
CA GLU A 80 17.28 -13.41 7.28
C GLU A 80 16.40 -14.37 8.12
N ASP A 81 15.32 -13.84 8.71
CA ASP A 81 14.38 -14.64 9.49
C ASP A 81 13.53 -15.58 8.63
N ALA A 82 13.27 -15.19 7.37
CA ALA A 82 12.64 -16.06 6.39
C ALA A 82 13.53 -17.27 6.07
N ALA A 83 14.82 -17.05 5.87
CA ALA A 83 15.80 -18.12 5.65
C ALA A 83 15.85 -19.07 6.86
N ALA A 84 15.90 -18.53 8.10
CA ALA A 84 15.90 -19.34 9.32
C ALA A 84 14.65 -20.23 9.46
N LEU A 85 13.46 -19.69 9.16
CA LEU A 85 12.22 -20.47 9.14
C LEU A 85 12.26 -21.55 8.06
N ALA A 86 12.76 -21.23 6.87
CA ALA A 86 12.86 -22.18 5.78
C ALA A 86 13.84 -23.33 6.07
N GLU A 87 14.96 -23.06 6.76
CA GLU A 87 15.89 -24.06 7.23
C GLU A 87 15.25 -24.98 8.28
N TRP A 88 14.56 -24.38 9.24
CA TRP A 88 13.85 -25.18 10.24
C TRP A 88 12.77 -26.08 9.62
N LEU A 89 12.03 -25.58 8.62
CA LEU A 89 11.03 -26.36 7.88
C LEU A 89 11.65 -27.52 7.11
N GLN A 90 12.83 -27.33 6.53
CA GLN A 90 13.56 -28.37 5.81
C GLN A 90 13.84 -29.62 6.67
N ASP A 91 14.02 -29.41 7.97
CA ASP A 91 14.31 -30.48 8.93
C ASP A 91 13.04 -31.16 9.49
N GLN A 92 11.86 -30.64 9.18
CA GLN A 92 10.62 -31.20 9.70
C GLN A 92 10.11 -32.35 8.81
N PRO A 93 9.87 -33.56 9.37
CA PRO A 93 9.45 -34.72 8.57
C PRO A 93 8.04 -34.59 7.98
N TRP A 94 7.28 -33.57 8.42
CA TRP A 94 5.91 -33.34 7.97
C TRP A 94 5.80 -32.19 6.96
N THR A 95 6.89 -31.52 6.59
CA THR A 95 6.84 -30.40 5.64
C THR A 95 6.44 -30.92 4.25
N PRO A 96 5.31 -30.45 3.68
CA PRO A 96 4.88 -30.86 2.36
C PRO A 96 5.67 -30.13 1.27
N GLU A 97 5.62 -30.64 0.04
CA GLU A 97 6.27 -30.01 -1.11
C GLU A 97 5.67 -28.65 -1.46
N CYS A 98 4.33 -28.52 -1.35
CA CYS A 98 3.60 -27.30 -1.70
C CYS A 98 3.37 -26.38 -0.51
N VAL A 99 3.83 -25.14 -0.60
CA VAL A 99 3.69 -24.12 0.43
C VAL A 99 3.05 -22.85 -0.16
N ILE A 100 2.11 -22.25 0.58
CA ILE A 100 1.56 -20.92 0.31
C ILE A 100 2.03 -19.97 1.40
N ALA A 101 2.70 -18.89 1.02
CA ALA A 101 2.94 -17.75 1.91
C ALA A 101 1.77 -16.76 1.86
N SER A 102 1.30 -16.29 3.00
CA SER A 102 0.13 -15.42 3.06
C SER A 102 0.33 -14.26 4.05
N GLY A 103 -0.21 -13.09 3.71
CA GLY A 103 -0.17 -11.97 4.63
C GLY A 103 -0.99 -10.77 4.16
N ALA A 104 -1.16 -9.83 5.08
CA ALA A 104 -1.76 -8.53 4.82
C ALA A 104 -0.84 -7.41 5.32
N SER A 105 -0.78 -6.29 4.59
CA SER A 105 0.04 -5.14 4.94
C SER A 105 1.52 -5.56 5.08
N TYR A 106 2.16 -5.30 6.20
CA TYR A 106 3.52 -5.74 6.50
C TYR A 106 3.70 -7.26 6.30
N ALA A 107 2.72 -8.06 6.74
CA ALA A 107 2.79 -9.52 6.60
C ALA A 107 2.72 -9.97 5.13
N ALA A 108 2.21 -9.17 4.21
CA ALA A 108 2.31 -9.46 2.77
C ALA A 108 3.76 -9.27 2.28
N GLY A 109 4.47 -8.26 2.77
CA GLY A 109 5.91 -8.09 2.51
C GLY A 109 6.73 -9.27 3.01
N THR A 110 6.48 -9.75 4.24
CA THR A 110 7.15 -10.95 4.77
C THR A 110 6.82 -12.21 4.01
N ALA A 111 5.60 -12.32 3.43
CA ALA A 111 5.23 -13.45 2.57
C ALA A 111 6.05 -13.46 1.27
N TRP A 112 6.24 -12.31 0.62
CA TRP A 112 7.10 -12.19 -0.55
C TRP A 112 8.58 -12.45 -0.20
N ALA A 113 9.07 -11.93 0.94
CA ALA A 113 10.42 -12.18 1.41
C ALA A 113 10.64 -13.69 1.64
N PHE A 114 9.67 -14.40 2.25
CA PHE A 114 9.75 -15.84 2.46
C PHE A 114 9.75 -16.61 1.14
N ALA A 115 8.93 -16.23 0.18
CA ALA A 115 8.89 -16.84 -1.13
C ALA A 115 10.24 -16.67 -1.89
N ALA A 116 10.81 -15.47 -1.89
CA ALA A 116 12.08 -15.19 -2.54
C ALA A 116 13.23 -15.97 -1.91
N GLU A 117 13.35 -15.99 -0.56
CA GLU A 117 14.39 -16.73 0.14
C GLU A 117 14.27 -18.24 -0.04
N THR A 118 13.04 -18.76 0.01
CA THR A 118 12.80 -20.20 -0.11
C THR A 118 13.10 -20.71 -1.52
N ASN A 119 12.66 -19.97 -2.54
CA ASN A 119 12.77 -20.41 -3.93
C ASN A 119 14.16 -20.12 -4.55
N SER A 120 15.02 -19.34 -3.89
CA SER A 120 16.40 -19.12 -4.30
C SER A 120 17.37 -20.24 -3.92
N ALA A 121 16.96 -21.17 -3.04
CA ALA A 121 17.78 -22.25 -2.52
C ALA A 121 17.24 -23.62 -2.98
N ASP A 122 18.13 -24.62 -3.09
CA ASP A 122 17.74 -26.00 -3.33
C ASP A 122 17.16 -26.63 -2.05
N ARG A 123 15.84 -26.79 -2.00
CA ARG A 123 15.09 -27.30 -0.85
C ARG A 123 14.12 -28.41 -1.26
N SER A 124 13.71 -29.22 -0.28
CA SER A 124 12.71 -30.29 -0.50
C SER A 124 11.28 -29.75 -0.69
N PHE A 125 11.05 -28.49 -0.46
CA PHE A 125 9.78 -27.81 -0.68
C PHE A 125 10.00 -26.46 -1.34
N ARG A 126 8.94 -25.90 -1.89
CA ARG A 126 8.95 -24.56 -2.51
C ARG A 126 7.67 -23.81 -2.18
N VAL A 127 7.76 -22.48 -2.23
CA VAL A 127 6.57 -21.64 -2.19
C VAL A 127 5.97 -21.62 -3.61
N ASP A 128 4.80 -22.23 -3.77
CA ASP A 128 4.07 -22.30 -5.04
C ASP A 128 3.03 -21.18 -5.19
N GLY A 129 2.68 -20.53 -4.07
CA GLY A 129 1.71 -19.44 -4.10
C GLY A 129 1.96 -18.38 -3.04
N VAL A 130 1.61 -17.13 -3.38
CA VAL A 130 1.58 -16.01 -2.42
C VAL A 130 0.21 -15.36 -2.42
N VAL A 131 -0.39 -15.24 -1.24
CA VAL A 131 -1.57 -14.39 -1.00
C VAL A 131 -1.12 -13.06 -0.41
N SER A 132 -1.16 -12.02 -1.22
CA SER A 132 -0.67 -10.68 -0.91
C SER A 132 -1.83 -9.70 -0.81
N LYS A 133 -2.19 -9.32 0.43
CA LYS A 133 -3.29 -8.38 0.71
C LYS A 133 -2.73 -7.03 1.10
N VAL A 134 -3.14 -5.95 0.42
CA VAL A 134 -2.75 -4.55 0.72
C VAL A 134 -1.27 -4.41 1.07
N PRO A 135 -0.35 -4.85 0.22
CA PRO A 135 1.04 -5.13 0.57
C PRO A 135 1.86 -3.89 0.89
N THR A 136 2.82 -4.07 1.83
CA THR A 136 3.88 -3.12 2.12
C THR A 136 5.22 -3.83 2.02
N ILE A 137 6.04 -3.51 1.02
CA ILE A 137 7.30 -4.23 0.74
C ILE A 137 8.56 -3.43 1.07
N GLY A 138 8.46 -2.32 1.73
CA GLY A 138 9.64 -1.55 2.06
C GLY A 138 9.30 -0.30 2.82
N SER A 139 10.26 0.18 3.58
CA SER A 139 10.02 1.30 4.49
C SER A 139 9.79 2.62 3.77
N ASP A 140 10.41 2.82 2.61
CA ASP A 140 10.30 4.06 1.84
C ASP A 140 8.98 4.19 1.09
N ARG A 141 8.45 3.08 0.54
CA ARG A 141 7.22 3.07 -0.27
C ARG A 141 5.95 3.27 0.54
N VAL A 142 5.95 2.84 1.81
CA VAL A 142 4.75 2.89 2.66
C VAL A 142 4.65 4.15 3.50
N LYS A 143 5.72 4.93 3.55
CA LYS A 143 5.78 6.15 4.38
C LYS A 143 5.66 7.41 3.57
N ARG A 144 5.85 7.31 2.26
CA ARG A 144 5.85 8.46 1.38
C ARG A 144 5.02 8.25 0.13
N ASP A 145 4.42 9.34 -0.28
CA ASP A 145 3.90 9.48 -1.63
C ASP A 145 5.06 9.35 -2.65
N PRO A 146 4.82 8.93 -3.90
CA PRO A 146 5.84 8.89 -4.95
C PRO A 146 6.61 10.20 -5.15
N SER A 147 6.05 11.34 -4.77
CA SER A 147 6.72 12.65 -4.77
C SER A 147 7.77 12.81 -3.66
N GLY A 148 7.82 11.90 -2.69
CA GLY A 148 8.68 11.96 -1.51
C GLY A 148 8.06 12.64 -0.29
N ILE A 149 6.83 13.13 -0.36
CA ILE A 149 6.13 13.74 0.77
C ILE A 149 5.67 12.64 1.74
N LEU A 150 5.87 12.82 3.05
CA LEU A 150 5.46 11.89 4.08
C LEU A 150 3.94 11.71 4.10
N LEU A 151 3.47 10.47 4.08
CA LEU A 151 2.09 10.07 4.37
C LEU A 151 1.85 10.22 5.87
N LEU A 152 1.52 11.44 6.31
CA LEU A 152 1.60 11.83 7.72
C LEU A 152 0.61 11.06 8.59
N ALA A 153 -0.66 11.05 8.21
CA ALA A 153 -1.71 10.45 9.03
C ALA A 153 -1.52 8.94 9.18
N GLU A 154 -1.32 8.24 8.07
CA GLU A 154 -1.15 6.78 8.05
C GLU A 154 0.13 6.35 8.76
N HIS A 155 1.20 7.10 8.54
CA HIS A 155 2.49 6.78 9.15
C HIS A 155 2.49 6.97 10.66
N LEU A 156 1.95 8.10 11.14
CA LEU A 156 1.81 8.34 12.58
C LEU A 156 0.85 7.35 13.24
N ALA A 157 -0.25 6.99 12.56
CA ALA A 157 -1.18 5.98 13.07
C ALA A 157 -0.48 4.63 13.24
N TRP A 158 0.21 4.15 12.21
CA TRP A 158 0.91 2.88 12.27
C TRP A 158 2.02 2.88 13.34
N TRP A 159 2.79 3.96 13.45
CA TRP A 159 3.81 4.11 14.47
C TRP A 159 3.24 4.16 15.87
N GLY A 160 2.23 4.96 16.08
CA GLY A 160 1.57 5.07 17.37
C GLY A 160 1.02 3.74 17.88
N GLU A 161 0.56 2.89 16.97
CA GLU A 161 0.01 1.58 17.35
C GLU A 161 1.05 0.46 17.42
N HIS A 162 2.11 0.51 16.62
CA HIS A 162 3.02 -0.63 16.48
C HIS A 162 4.50 -0.31 16.79
N GLY A 163 4.88 0.99 16.81
CA GLY A 163 6.27 1.41 16.64
C GLY A 163 7.23 1.06 17.75
N ASP A 164 6.87 1.22 19.01
CA ASP A 164 7.86 1.24 20.11
C ASP A 164 7.63 0.23 21.23
N SER A 165 6.77 -0.72 21.00
CA SER A 165 6.52 -1.77 21.98
C SER A 165 6.68 -3.15 21.33
N SER A 166 6.93 -4.15 22.16
CA SER A 166 6.94 -5.55 21.71
C SER A 166 5.56 -6.06 21.28
N SER A 167 4.49 -5.28 21.50
CA SER A 167 3.12 -5.63 21.13
C SER A 167 2.39 -4.43 20.53
N SER A 168 1.34 -4.70 19.74
CA SER A 168 0.50 -3.67 19.15
C SER A 168 -0.42 -3.02 20.20
N ARG A 169 -0.65 -1.71 20.04
CA ARG A 169 -1.59 -0.92 20.84
C ARG A 169 -2.81 -0.54 19.99
N GLU A 170 -3.54 -1.56 19.53
CA GLU A 170 -4.67 -1.37 18.64
C GLU A 170 -5.73 -0.42 19.21
N GLY A 171 -6.20 0.52 18.37
CA GLY A 171 -7.15 1.55 18.77
C GLY A 171 -6.57 2.70 19.57
N PHE A 172 -5.26 2.71 19.84
CA PHE A 172 -4.60 3.80 20.58
C PHE A 172 -4.70 5.14 19.85
N ILE A 173 -4.43 5.19 18.55
CA ILE A 173 -4.50 6.43 17.78
C ILE A 173 -5.91 6.96 17.62
N PRO A 174 -6.94 6.16 17.28
CA PRO A 174 -8.33 6.60 17.32
C PRO A 174 -8.76 7.19 18.68
N GLU A 175 -8.31 6.60 19.79
CA GLU A 175 -8.59 7.13 21.12
C GLU A 175 -7.87 8.46 21.37
N LEU A 176 -6.60 8.54 21.00
CA LEU A 176 -5.82 9.78 21.13
C LEU A 176 -6.42 10.91 20.28
N MET A 177 -6.84 10.64 19.05
CA MET A 177 -7.50 11.63 18.18
C MET A 177 -8.87 12.06 18.70
N ARG A 178 -9.58 11.21 19.46
CA ARG A 178 -10.81 11.61 20.14
C ARG A 178 -10.54 12.56 21.31
N SER A 179 -9.43 12.37 22.01
CA SER A 179 -9.02 13.24 23.14
C SER A 179 -8.30 14.51 22.70
N ASP A 180 -7.56 14.46 21.60
CA ASP A 180 -6.87 15.58 20.96
C ASP A 180 -7.18 15.60 19.46
N SER A 181 -8.29 16.21 19.08
CA SER A 181 -8.70 16.33 17.68
C SER A 181 -7.72 17.16 16.82
N ALA A 182 -6.84 17.92 17.45
CA ALA A 182 -5.81 18.71 16.81
C ALA A 182 -4.45 17.96 16.75
N LEU A 183 -4.39 16.69 17.10
CA LEU A 183 -3.14 15.91 17.16
C LEU A 183 -2.26 16.13 15.91
N LEU A 184 -2.83 16.00 14.73
CA LEU A 184 -2.09 16.15 13.46
C LEU A 184 -1.74 17.62 13.13
N GLU A 185 -2.36 18.60 13.81
CA GLU A 185 -2.08 20.03 13.62
C GLU A 185 -0.82 20.49 14.35
N HIS A 186 -0.32 19.72 15.32
CA HIS A 186 0.84 20.12 16.10
C HIS A 186 2.09 20.34 15.26
N LEU A 187 2.83 21.38 15.62
CA LEU A 187 4.12 21.72 15.02
C LEU A 187 5.17 21.92 16.12
N PRO A 188 6.42 21.56 15.84
CA PRO A 188 6.88 20.85 14.65
C PRO A 188 6.29 19.42 14.57
N VAL A 189 6.25 18.85 13.37
CA VAL A 189 5.76 17.46 13.19
C VAL A 189 6.47 16.48 14.11
N GLN A 190 7.75 16.75 14.41
CA GLN A 190 8.54 15.92 15.33
C GLN A 190 7.92 15.88 16.75
N SER A 191 7.23 16.92 17.22
CA SER A 191 6.59 16.92 18.55
C SER A 191 5.38 15.98 18.65
N MET A 192 4.80 15.58 17.53
CA MET A 192 3.73 14.58 17.51
C MET A 192 4.23 13.21 17.98
N ILE A 193 5.50 12.89 17.75
CA ILE A 193 6.14 11.65 18.17
C ILE A 193 5.98 11.47 19.68
N GLU A 194 6.28 12.50 20.46
CA GLU A 194 6.15 12.49 21.91
C GLU A 194 4.68 12.34 22.34
N LYS A 195 3.77 12.98 21.62
CA LYS A 195 2.33 12.89 21.91
C LYS A 195 1.74 11.50 21.66
N VAL A 196 2.25 10.79 20.67
CA VAL A 196 1.86 9.38 20.44
C VAL A 196 2.61 8.40 21.35
N GLY A 197 3.38 8.91 22.33
CA GLY A 197 4.08 8.11 23.33
C GLY A 197 5.35 7.46 22.82
N LEU A 198 5.93 7.99 21.75
CA LEU A 198 7.23 7.59 21.24
C LEU A 198 8.29 8.57 21.74
N THR A 199 9.50 8.09 22.00
CA THR A 199 10.62 8.95 22.35
C THR A 199 11.41 9.35 21.11
N SER A 200 12.22 10.40 21.19
CA SER A 200 13.08 10.85 20.09
C SER A 200 14.06 9.78 19.62
N ASP A 201 14.36 8.79 20.47
CA ASP A 201 15.29 7.70 20.21
C ASP A 201 14.58 6.39 19.82
N SER A 202 13.26 6.40 19.89
CA SER A 202 12.41 5.26 19.58
C SER A 202 12.00 5.23 18.13
N PRO A 203 12.03 4.09 17.60
CA PRO A 203 13.17 3.30 17.20
C PRO A 203 14.01 4.13 16.25
N GLY A 204 15.30 3.94 16.22
CA GLY A 204 16.28 4.82 15.51
C GLY A 204 16.03 5.16 14.06
N TRP A 205 15.02 4.57 13.41
CA TRP A 205 14.65 4.88 12.03
C TRP A 205 13.55 5.96 11.87
N LEU A 206 12.71 6.22 12.88
CA LEU A 206 11.67 7.26 12.74
C LEU A 206 12.30 8.65 12.56
N THR A 207 13.32 8.97 13.38
CA THR A 207 14.02 10.24 13.27
C THR A 207 14.67 10.46 11.89
N PRO A 208 15.39 9.48 11.29
CA PRO A 208 15.88 9.62 9.91
C PRO A 208 14.75 9.86 8.91
N ILE A 209 13.62 9.17 9.02
CA ILE A 209 12.48 9.35 8.11
C ILE A 209 11.91 10.75 8.17
N LEU A 210 11.73 11.30 9.37
CA LEU A 210 11.24 12.66 9.54
C LEU A 210 12.24 13.72 9.05
N ARG A 211 13.53 13.39 8.98
CA ARG A 211 14.59 14.29 8.50
C ARG A 211 14.84 14.17 7.00
N ALA A 212 14.60 13.03 6.42
CA ALA A 212 14.91 12.78 5.02
C ALA A 212 13.98 13.58 4.09
N ARG A 213 14.59 14.23 3.10
CA ARG A 213 13.89 15.07 2.12
C ARG A 213 13.58 14.34 0.82
N LYS A 214 14.38 13.32 0.50
CA LYS A 214 14.27 12.55 -0.74
C LYS A 214 14.22 11.06 -0.42
N ARG A 215 13.72 10.31 -1.36
CA ARG A 215 13.64 8.85 -1.26
C ARG A 215 15.03 8.22 -1.03
N GLU A 216 16.04 8.73 -1.72
CA GLU A 216 17.42 8.24 -1.63
C GLU A 216 18.04 8.45 -0.24
N ASP A 217 17.50 9.38 0.55
CA ASP A 217 17.99 9.65 1.90
C ASP A 217 17.58 8.55 2.91
N PHE A 218 16.71 7.60 2.51
CA PHE A 218 16.14 6.61 3.43
C PHE A 218 16.97 5.35 3.60
N GLY A 219 17.83 5.03 2.65
CA GLY A 219 18.68 3.86 2.72
C GLY A 219 17.89 2.60 3.09
N GLY A 220 16.89 2.26 2.33
CA GLY A 220 16.09 1.06 2.53
C GLY A 220 15.75 0.45 1.20
N ASP A 221 16.34 -0.70 0.90
CA ASP A 221 15.94 -1.49 -0.25
C ASP A 221 14.56 -2.10 0.00
N ASP A 222 13.80 -2.32 -1.06
CA ASP A 222 12.59 -3.12 -1.00
C ASP A 222 12.96 -4.52 -0.46
N LEU A 223 12.09 -5.12 0.36
CA LEU A 223 12.29 -6.50 0.88
C LEU A 223 12.51 -7.51 -0.25
N VAL A 224 11.85 -7.29 -1.38
CA VAL A 224 12.04 -8.04 -2.61
C VAL A 224 12.06 -7.03 -3.75
N SER A 225 13.14 -6.99 -4.50
CA SER A 225 13.30 -6.08 -5.63
C SER A 225 12.35 -6.42 -6.78
N ALA A 226 12.14 -5.48 -7.70
CA ALA A 226 11.33 -5.73 -8.89
C ALA A 226 11.96 -6.83 -9.78
N ASP A 227 13.28 -6.89 -9.84
CA ASP A 227 14.01 -7.92 -10.61
C ASP A 227 13.79 -9.29 -10.00
N GLU A 228 13.94 -9.44 -8.67
CA GLU A 228 13.66 -10.70 -7.97
C GLU A 228 12.19 -11.14 -8.18
N LEU A 229 11.22 -10.22 -8.05
CA LEU A 229 9.81 -10.54 -8.33
C LEU A 229 9.61 -11.06 -9.75
N SER A 230 10.31 -10.46 -10.72
CA SER A 230 10.20 -10.85 -12.15
C SER A 230 10.75 -12.24 -12.45
N GLU A 231 11.65 -12.75 -11.62
CA GLU A 231 12.26 -14.07 -11.75
C GLU A 231 11.44 -15.17 -11.05
N LEU A 232 10.54 -14.81 -10.13
CA LEU A 232 9.73 -15.79 -9.42
C LEU A 232 8.72 -16.48 -10.34
N ASP A 233 8.70 -17.81 -10.28
CA ASP A 233 7.73 -18.66 -10.97
C ASP A 233 6.74 -19.25 -9.96
N ILE A 234 5.80 -18.41 -9.52
CA ILE A 234 4.81 -18.72 -8.48
C ILE A 234 3.45 -18.13 -8.81
N ALA A 235 2.40 -18.78 -8.32
CA ALA A 235 1.05 -18.23 -8.40
C ALA A 235 0.89 -17.06 -7.42
N GLY A 236 0.27 -15.96 -7.86
CA GLY A 236 -0.02 -14.79 -7.02
C GLY A 236 -1.50 -14.52 -6.90
N LEU A 237 -1.97 -14.26 -5.68
CA LEU A 237 -3.29 -13.66 -5.42
C LEU A 237 -3.10 -12.30 -4.76
N HIS A 238 -3.34 -11.25 -5.53
CA HIS A 238 -3.20 -9.85 -5.10
C HIS A 238 -4.57 -9.29 -4.73
N ILE A 239 -4.71 -8.82 -3.48
CA ILE A 239 -5.97 -8.26 -2.98
C ILE A 239 -5.72 -6.83 -2.49
N GLY A 240 -6.49 -5.88 -3.02
CA GLY A 240 -6.40 -4.47 -2.66
C GLY A 240 -7.75 -3.78 -2.61
N GLY A 241 -7.74 -2.52 -2.21
CA GLY A 241 -8.90 -1.64 -2.21
C GLY A 241 -8.61 -0.33 -2.94
N TRP A 242 -9.62 0.22 -3.61
CA TRP A 242 -9.48 1.50 -4.30
C TRP A 242 -9.25 2.69 -3.35
N ASP A 243 -9.70 2.55 -2.10
CA ASP A 243 -9.53 3.58 -1.06
C ASP A 243 -8.34 3.28 -0.13
N ASP A 244 -7.50 2.31 -0.50
CA ASP A 244 -6.27 1.95 0.21
C ASP A 244 -5.08 2.78 -0.29
N ALA A 245 -4.31 3.36 0.63
CA ALA A 245 -3.07 4.06 0.31
C ALA A 245 -2.03 3.16 -0.40
N MET A 246 -2.15 1.82 -0.26
CA MET A 246 -1.25 0.83 -0.85
C MET A 246 -1.75 0.27 -2.20
N ILE A 247 -2.78 0.85 -2.80
CA ILE A 247 -3.32 0.35 -4.09
C ILE A 247 -2.25 0.30 -5.20
N ARG A 248 -1.36 1.27 -5.23
CA ARG A 248 -0.23 1.30 -6.19
C ARG A 248 0.70 0.11 -6.01
N GLU A 249 0.99 -0.27 -4.76
CA GLU A 249 1.82 -1.43 -4.45
C GLU A 249 1.12 -2.74 -4.81
N THR A 250 -0.19 -2.86 -4.53
CA THR A 250 -0.98 -4.02 -4.95
C THR A 250 -0.89 -4.26 -6.46
N LEU A 251 -1.11 -3.20 -7.25
CA LEU A 251 -1.08 -3.30 -8.72
C LEU A 251 0.35 -3.48 -9.25
N ARG A 252 1.35 -2.84 -8.62
CA ARG A 252 2.75 -3.02 -8.98
C ARG A 252 3.18 -4.49 -8.81
N HIS A 253 2.85 -5.11 -7.69
CA HIS A 253 3.18 -6.52 -7.46
C HIS A 253 2.47 -7.42 -8.46
N PHE A 254 1.17 -7.19 -8.70
CA PHE A 254 0.41 -7.93 -9.69
C PHE A 254 1.07 -7.92 -11.08
N THR A 255 1.69 -6.80 -11.48
CA THR A 255 2.33 -6.65 -12.78
C THR A 255 3.82 -7.03 -12.80
N SER A 256 4.47 -7.17 -11.62
CA SER A 256 5.92 -7.38 -11.53
C SER A 256 6.32 -8.86 -11.40
N VAL A 257 5.43 -9.74 -10.91
CA VAL A 257 5.73 -11.17 -10.84
C VAL A 257 5.81 -11.75 -12.25
N GLY A 258 6.98 -12.30 -12.61
CA GLY A 258 7.29 -12.56 -14.00
C GLY A 258 6.67 -13.85 -14.56
N ARG A 259 6.52 -14.88 -13.73
CA ARG A 259 6.06 -16.19 -14.16
C ARG A 259 4.98 -16.72 -13.22
N GLY A 260 4.21 -17.68 -13.72
CA GLY A 260 3.07 -18.22 -12.99
C GLY A 260 1.79 -17.36 -13.11
N PRO A 261 0.63 -17.97 -12.80
CA PRO A 261 -0.67 -17.28 -12.94
C PRO A 261 -0.86 -16.22 -11.85
N GLN A 262 -1.20 -15.01 -12.27
CA GLN A 262 -1.47 -13.90 -11.36
C GLN A 262 -2.97 -13.62 -11.32
N SER A 263 -3.49 -13.47 -10.10
CA SER A 263 -4.89 -13.17 -9.79
C SER A 263 -5.01 -11.82 -9.12
N LEU A 264 -6.04 -11.04 -9.43
CA LEU A 264 -6.27 -9.71 -8.89
C LEU A 264 -7.70 -9.55 -8.37
N ILE A 265 -7.84 -9.07 -7.13
CA ILE A 265 -9.11 -8.67 -6.54
C ILE A 265 -8.94 -7.26 -6.00
N VAL A 266 -9.63 -6.27 -6.58
CA VAL A 266 -9.65 -4.89 -6.08
C VAL A 266 -11.09 -4.46 -5.86
N GLY A 267 -11.44 -4.21 -4.61
CA GLY A 267 -12.79 -3.78 -4.24
C GLY A 267 -12.88 -2.32 -3.79
N PRO A 268 -14.08 -1.82 -3.50
CA PRO A 268 -14.29 -0.49 -2.95
C PRO A 268 -14.01 -0.49 -1.43
N TRP A 269 -12.77 -0.78 -1.06
CA TRP A 269 -12.31 -0.97 0.32
C TRP A 269 -11.12 -0.07 0.62
N ALA A 270 -10.94 0.24 1.90
CA ALA A 270 -9.75 0.84 2.45
C ALA A 270 -8.73 -0.25 2.89
N HIS A 271 -7.69 0.14 3.61
CA HIS A 271 -6.60 -0.74 4.04
C HIS A 271 -7.07 -1.94 4.89
N ASP A 272 -8.15 -1.78 5.64
CA ASP A 272 -8.73 -2.85 6.47
C ASP A 272 -9.54 -3.89 5.66
N LEU A 273 -9.71 -3.68 4.35
CA LEU A 273 -10.46 -4.52 3.42
C LEU A 273 -11.92 -4.73 3.81
N ARG A 274 -12.51 -3.83 4.60
CA ARG A 274 -13.93 -3.94 5.00
C ARG A 274 -14.86 -3.27 3.99
N PRO A 275 -16.05 -3.83 3.78
CA PRO A 275 -16.64 -4.98 4.47
C PRO A 275 -16.18 -6.35 3.95
N GLY A 276 -15.23 -6.43 3.01
CA GLY A 276 -14.70 -7.69 2.46
C GLY A 276 -15.64 -8.43 1.52
N ARG A 277 -16.86 -7.93 1.38
CA ARG A 277 -17.90 -8.44 0.48
C ARG A 277 -18.69 -7.30 -0.11
N VAL A 278 -18.94 -7.35 -1.42
CA VAL A 278 -19.84 -6.43 -2.13
C VAL A 278 -20.69 -7.26 -3.07
N GLY A 279 -22.01 -7.25 -2.86
CA GLY A 279 -22.94 -8.11 -3.56
C GLY A 279 -22.63 -9.60 -3.30
N GLU A 280 -22.51 -10.38 -4.33
CA GLU A 280 -22.17 -11.80 -4.29
C GLU A 280 -20.66 -12.05 -4.14
N THR A 281 -19.82 -11.06 -4.40
CA THR A 281 -18.36 -11.19 -4.38
C THR A 281 -17.82 -11.01 -2.96
N SER A 282 -17.15 -12.04 -2.45
CA SER A 282 -16.42 -12.04 -1.18
C SER A 282 -14.96 -12.40 -1.46
N PHE A 283 -14.01 -11.52 -1.13
CA PHE A 283 -12.61 -11.85 -1.35
C PHE A 283 -12.16 -13.03 -0.48
N GLY A 284 -12.68 -13.18 0.74
CA GLY A 284 -12.32 -14.31 1.61
C GLY A 284 -12.72 -15.66 1.01
N ARG A 285 -13.91 -15.77 0.38
CA ARG A 285 -14.31 -16.98 -0.34
C ARG A 285 -13.39 -17.24 -1.55
N LEU A 286 -13.13 -16.21 -2.35
CA LEU A 286 -12.27 -16.33 -3.52
C LEU A 286 -10.83 -16.68 -3.12
N GLN A 287 -10.33 -16.15 -2.00
CA GLN A 287 -9.02 -16.52 -1.46
C GLN A 287 -8.96 -18.02 -1.13
N VAL A 288 -9.96 -18.55 -0.43
CA VAL A 288 -10.02 -19.98 -0.09
C VAL A 288 -10.06 -20.84 -1.37
N GLU A 289 -10.93 -20.51 -2.34
CA GLU A 289 -11.02 -21.20 -3.62
C GLU A 289 -9.67 -21.18 -4.37
N TRP A 290 -9.00 -20.03 -4.38
CA TRP A 290 -7.70 -19.89 -5.01
C TRP A 290 -6.62 -20.76 -4.31
N MET A 291 -6.52 -20.68 -2.97
CA MET A 291 -5.53 -21.46 -2.21
C MET A 291 -5.74 -22.96 -2.40
N GLU A 292 -6.99 -23.45 -2.37
CA GLU A 292 -7.31 -24.84 -2.65
C GLU A 292 -6.87 -25.28 -4.07
N SER A 293 -6.98 -24.38 -5.05
CA SER A 293 -6.54 -24.65 -6.42
C SER A 293 -5.02 -24.77 -6.54
N VAL A 294 -4.26 -23.97 -5.76
CA VAL A 294 -2.79 -24.07 -5.69
C VAL A 294 -2.38 -25.40 -5.06
N PHE A 295 -3.00 -25.78 -3.93
CA PHE A 295 -2.74 -27.09 -3.31
C PHE A 295 -3.13 -28.28 -4.18
N ALA A 296 -4.03 -28.09 -5.14
CA ALA A 296 -4.38 -29.09 -6.15
C ALA A 296 -3.48 -29.05 -7.40
N ALA A 297 -2.40 -28.27 -7.39
CA ALA A 297 -1.50 -28.00 -8.52
C ALA A 297 -2.24 -27.51 -9.80
N ARG A 298 -3.31 -26.75 -9.63
CA ARG A 298 -4.14 -26.17 -10.72
C ARG A 298 -4.53 -24.74 -10.36
N PRO A 299 -3.57 -23.82 -10.16
CA PRO A 299 -3.87 -22.48 -9.69
C PRO A 299 -4.85 -21.75 -10.62
N LEU A 300 -5.94 -21.27 -10.04
CA LEU A 300 -6.92 -20.47 -10.74
C LEU A 300 -6.38 -19.06 -11.04
N THR A 301 -6.84 -18.49 -12.14
CA THR A 301 -6.69 -17.06 -12.40
C THR A 301 -8.01 -16.37 -12.10
N ILE A 302 -8.01 -15.50 -11.09
CA ILE A 302 -9.18 -14.75 -10.64
C ILE A 302 -8.98 -13.28 -10.96
N ASN A 303 -9.91 -12.69 -11.72
CA ASN A 303 -9.98 -11.24 -11.93
C ASN A 303 -11.31 -10.74 -11.40
N ARG A 304 -11.27 -9.89 -10.40
CA ARG A 304 -12.42 -9.22 -9.80
C ARG A 304 -12.01 -7.79 -9.45
N VAL A 305 -12.28 -6.87 -10.34
CA VAL A 305 -11.95 -5.47 -10.16
C VAL A 305 -13.23 -4.65 -10.15
N PHE A 306 -13.50 -3.95 -9.07
CA PHE A 306 -14.73 -3.19 -8.90
C PHE A 306 -14.66 -1.88 -9.68
N ASP A 307 -15.55 -1.71 -10.63
CA ASP A 307 -15.75 -0.42 -11.32
C ASP A 307 -16.59 0.51 -10.46
N ARG A 308 -15.98 1.55 -9.93
CA ARG A 308 -16.63 2.52 -9.04
C ARG A 308 -17.66 3.41 -9.74
N GLY A 309 -17.57 3.54 -11.06
CA GLY A 309 -18.49 4.38 -11.85
C GLY A 309 -19.87 3.74 -12.03
N VAL A 310 -19.91 2.43 -12.26
CA VAL A 310 -21.15 1.67 -12.41
C VAL A 310 -21.54 0.86 -11.17
N GLY A 311 -20.62 0.68 -10.22
CA GLY A 311 -20.88 -0.08 -9.01
C GLY A 311 -20.89 -1.59 -9.23
N GLU A 312 -20.15 -2.10 -10.21
CA GLU A 312 -20.17 -3.50 -10.62
C GLU A 312 -18.77 -4.12 -10.64
N TRP A 313 -18.71 -5.45 -10.57
CA TRP A 313 -17.46 -6.19 -10.66
C TRP A 313 -17.13 -6.53 -12.12
N SER A 314 -15.98 -6.08 -12.60
CA SER A 314 -15.38 -6.58 -13.83
C SER A 314 -14.70 -7.93 -13.58
N THR A 315 -14.85 -8.83 -14.54
CA THR A 315 -14.12 -10.12 -14.60
C THR A 315 -12.99 -10.09 -15.62
N GLU A 316 -12.93 -9.02 -16.40
CA GLU A 316 -11.86 -8.81 -17.38
C GLU A 316 -10.54 -8.52 -16.68
N PRO A 317 -9.40 -8.92 -17.26
CA PRO A 317 -8.09 -8.57 -16.75
C PRO A 317 -7.97 -7.05 -16.61
N PHE A 318 -7.44 -6.59 -15.46
CA PHE A 318 -7.11 -5.19 -15.30
C PHE A 318 -5.95 -4.83 -16.23
N VAL A 319 -6.25 -4.03 -17.24
CA VAL A 319 -5.27 -3.57 -18.22
C VAL A 319 -5.00 -2.10 -17.99
N THR A 320 -3.75 -1.76 -17.73
CA THR A 320 -3.32 -0.36 -17.68
C THR A 320 -3.28 0.21 -19.10
N GLY A 321 -4.23 1.06 -19.36
CA GLY A 321 -4.52 1.92 -20.49
C GLY A 321 -3.70 1.87 -21.76
N ALA A 322 -4.27 1.26 -22.80
CA ALA A 322 -3.71 1.31 -24.16
C ALA A 322 -3.92 2.69 -24.85
N ASN A 323 -5.01 3.38 -24.53
CA ASN A 323 -5.33 4.68 -25.15
C ASN A 323 -5.18 5.81 -24.15
N ARG A 324 -4.35 6.81 -24.49
CA ARG A 324 -4.16 8.03 -23.71
C ARG A 324 -4.92 9.18 -24.33
N VAL A 325 -5.91 9.72 -23.60
CA VAL A 325 -6.64 10.94 -24.01
C VAL A 325 -6.11 12.12 -23.24
N HIS A 326 -5.63 13.09 -23.98
CA HIS A 326 -5.08 14.34 -23.45
C HIS A 326 -6.18 15.40 -23.41
N LEU A 327 -6.44 15.96 -22.23
CA LEU A 327 -7.42 16.99 -22.00
C LEU A 327 -6.70 18.29 -21.61
N GLU A 328 -7.00 19.34 -22.35
CA GLU A 328 -6.54 20.69 -22.03
C GLU A 328 -7.69 21.49 -21.45
N PRO A 329 -7.44 22.36 -20.45
CA PRO A 329 -8.47 23.25 -19.95
C PRO A 329 -8.88 24.27 -21.01
N ASP A 330 -10.10 24.81 -20.93
CA ASP A 330 -10.66 25.77 -21.88
C ASP A 330 -9.76 26.99 -22.16
N ARG A 331 -8.89 27.34 -21.22
CA ARG A 331 -7.89 28.39 -21.38
C ARG A 331 -6.50 27.79 -21.49
N LYS A 332 -6.17 27.29 -22.67
CA LYS A 332 -4.92 26.56 -22.95
C LYS A 332 -3.63 27.29 -22.56
N ASP A 333 -3.59 28.60 -22.67
CA ASP A 333 -2.41 29.44 -22.40
C ASP A 333 -2.52 30.26 -21.12
N ALA A 334 -3.58 30.06 -20.31
CA ALA A 334 -3.75 30.81 -19.08
C ALA A 334 -2.91 30.22 -17.95
N ALA A 335 -2.11 31.05 -17.32
CA ALA A 335 -1.52 30.72 -16.02
C ALA A 335 -2.60 30.84 -14.93
N TYR A 336 -2.83 29.75 -14.24
CA TYR A 336 -3.65 29.72 -13.03
C TYR A 336 -2.76 30.02 -11.82
N SER A 337 -3.30 30.67 -10.80
CA SER A 337 -2.52 30.99 -9.61
C SER A 337 -3.37 30.93 -8.35
N PHE A 338 -2.73 30.62 -7.23
CA PHE A 338 -3.30 30.66 -5.90
C PHE A 338 -2.21 30.95 -4.86
N LEU A 339 -2.63 31.47 -3.71
CA LEU A 339 -1.77 31.65 -2.55
C LEU A 339 -1.97 30.45 -1.63
N TYR A 340 -0.90 29.79 -1.22
CA TYR A 340 -0.92 28.73 -0.23
C TYR A 340 -0.18 29.15 1.03
N ASP A 341 -0.84 29.00 2.19
CA ASP A 341 -0.21 29.15 3.50
C ASP A 341 -0.64 27.97 4.38
N ALA A 342 0.32 27.20 4.84
CA ALA A 342 0.10 25.95 5.57
C ALA A 342 -0.74 26.10 6.86
N LEU A 343 -0.76 27.29 7.45
CA LEU A 343 -1.46 27.56 8.72
C LEU A 343 -2.68 28.47 8.56
N ARG A 344 -2.75 29.28 7.50
CA ARG A 344 -3.78 30.30 7.33
C ARG A 344 -4.71 30.04 6.15
N ASP A 345 -4.17 29.58 5.03
CA ASP A 345 -4.92 29.43 3.76
C ASP A 345 -4.52 28.16 3.00
N ARG A 346 -4.52 27.02 3.70
CA ARG A 346 -4.10 25.72 3.17
C ARG A 346 -5.06 25.09 2.16
N ASN A 347 -6.33 25.56 2.16
CA ASN A 347 -7.38 24.99 1.31
C ASN A 347 -7.54 25.73 -0.01
N ASN A 348 -6.78 26.78 -0.24
CA ASN A 348 -6.84 27.52 -1.48
C ASN A 348 -6.36 26.66 -2.65
N CYS A 349 -7.10 26.68 -3.75
CA CYS A 349 -6.88 25.78 -4.89
C CYS A 349 -7.47 26.36 -6.16
N VAL A 350 -7.09 25.74 -7.28
CA VAL A 350 -7.74 25.94 -8.58
C VAL A 350 -8.45 24.65 -8.97
N VAL A 351 -9.67 24.78 -9.50
CA VAL A 351 -10.43 23.65 -10.04
C VAL A 351 -10.61 23.84 -11.54
N LEU A 352 -10.15 22.88 -12.32
CA LEU A 352 -10.35 22.78 -13.75
C LEU A 352 -11.47 21.78 -14.02
N THR A 353 -12.28 22.03 -15.05
CA THR A 353 -13.43 21.20 -15.42
C THR A 353 -13.30 20.69 -16.85
N PHE A 354 -13.74 19.45 -17.09
CA PHE A 354 -13.74 18.81 -18.41
C PHE A 354 -15.05 18.05 -18.61
N ASP A 355 -15.81 18.43 -19.62
CA ASP A 355 -17.08 17.78 -19.96
C ASP A 355 -16.85 16.41 -20.58
N ILE A 356 -17.55 15.39 -20.09
CA ILE A 356 -17.55 14.06 -20.69
C ILE A 356 -18.67 13.98 -21.74
N LYS A 357 -18.28 13.85 -23.01
CA LYS A 357 -19.20 13.81 -24.14
C LYS A 357 -19.67 12.40 -24.50
N HIS A 358 -18.90 11.38 -24.14
CA HIS A 358 -19.16 9.98 -24.46
C HIS A 358 -18.83 9.09 -23.29
N ASP A 359 -19.60 8.03 -23.14
CA ASP A 359 -19.32 6.98 -22.15
C ASP A 359 -17.91 6.42 -22.38
N SER A 360 -17.14 6.32 -21.32
CA SER A 360 -15.77 5.85 -21.38
C SER A 360 -15.38 5.13 -20.10
N VAL A 361 -14.49 4.14 -20.20
CA VAL A 361 -13.94 3.44 -19.04
C VAL A 361 -12.52 3.92 -18.80
N LEU A 362 -12.31 4.61 -17.69
CA LEU A 362 -10.99 4.98 -17.21
C LEU A 362 -10.37 3.74 -16.55
N SER A 363 -9.22 3.29 -17.04
CA SER A 363 -8.51 2.12 -16.50
C SER A 363 -7.00 2.34 -16.52
N GLY A 364 -6.38 2.35 -15.36
CA GLY A 364 -4.96 2.61 -15.21
C GLY A 364 -4.67 3.90 -14.46
N THR A 365 -3.49 4.46 -14.65
CA THR A 365 -2.98 5.64 -13.92
C THR A 365 -3.18 6.91 -14.73
N PRO A 366 -4.12 7.81 -14.33
CA PRO A 366 -4.18 9.16 -14.89
C PRO A 366 -2.92 9.95 -14.54
N SER A 367 -2.54 10.90 -15.37
CA SER A 367 -1.39 11.77 -15.10
C SER A 367 -1.68 13.23 -15.41
N VAL A 368 -1.04 14.13 -14.66
CA VAL A 368 -1.14 15.57 -14.82
C VAL A 368 0.25 16.12 -15.12
N GLU A 369 0.38 16.91 -16.17
CA GLU A 369 1.60 17.63 -16.50
C GLU A 369 1.40 19.11 -16.20
N LEU A 370 2.22 19.67 -15.32
CA LEU A 370 2.16 21.06 -14.90
C LEU A 370 3.47 21.78 -15.21
N LYS A 371 3.39 22.91 -15.91
CA LYS A 371 4.46 23.89 -15.94
C LYS A 371 4.25 24.82 -14.76
N VAL A 372 5.14 24.74 -13.76
CA VAL A 372 4.94 25.34 -12.43
C VAL A 372 5.93 26.44 -12.14
N TYR A 373 5.51 27.38 -11.29
CA TYR A 373 6.33 28.45 -10.76
C TYR A 373 5.91 28.81 -9.34
N SER A 374 6.89 28.86 -8.43
CA SER A 374 6.76 29.42 -7.07
C SER A 374 8.01 30.24 -6.78
N PRO A 375 7.89 31.58 -6.65
CA PRO A 375 9.05 32.47 -6.43
C PRO A 375 9.71 32.27 -5.06
N GLU A 376 8.98 31.75 -4.07
CA GLU A 376 9.46 31.56 -2.71
C GLU A 376 10.30 30.27 -2.57
N GLY A 377 10.32 29.39 -3.56
CA GLY A 377 11.15 28.18 -3.59
C GLY A 377 10.37 26.89 -3.66
N GLU A 378 10.70 25.90 -2.81
CA GLU A 378 10.06 24.59 -2.83
C GLU A 378 8.55 24.68 -2.64
N ALA A 379 7.81 24.10 -3.57
CA ALA A 379 6.35 24.06 -3.55
C ALA A 379 5.81 22.65 -3.82
N ASP A 380 4.74 22.29 -3.10
CA ASP A 380 3.98 21.07 -3.33
C ASP A 380 2.83 21.34 -4.29
N TRP A 381 2.59 20.36 -5.16
CA TRP A 381 1.52 20.38 -6.15
C TRP A 381 0.66 19.14 -5.97
N ILE A 382 -0.51 19.33 -5.42
CA ILE A 382 -1.45 18.24 -5.17
C ILE A 382 -2.50 18.27 -6.27
N ALA A 383 -2.69 17.14 -6.92
CA ALA A 383 -3.72 16.94 -7.94
C ALA A 383 -4.75 15.92 -7.45
N GLU A 384 -6.02 16.31 -7.46
CA GLU A 384 -7.15 15.45 -7.13
C GLU A 384 -8.14 15.43 -8.29
N LEU A 385 -8.37 14.25 -8.85
CA LEU A 385 -9.34 14.02 -9.91
C LEU A 385 -10.65 13.50 -9.31
N SER A 386 -11.76 14.16 -9.66
CA SER A 386 -13.09 13.75 -9.23
C SER A 386 -14.05 13.70 -10.41
N VAL A 387 -15.11 12.92 -10.26
CA VAL A 387 -16.27 12.87 -11.17
C VAL A 387 -17.44 13.55 -10.49
N VAL A 388 -18.10 14.46 -11.20
CA VAL A 388 -19.37 15.08 -10.80
C VAL A 388 -20.46 14.54 -11.72
N ASP A 389 -21.43 13.83 -11.15
CA ASP A 389 -22.54 13.30 -11.93
C ASP A 389 -23.59 14.38 -12.25
N PRO A 390 -24.54 14.14 -13.16
CA PRO A 390 -25.57 15.12 -13.52
C PRO A 390 -26.48 15.54 -12.35
N ALA A 391 -26.49 14.78 -11.24
CA ALA A 391 -27.18 15.15 -10.01
C ALA A 391 -26.35 16.06 -9.10
N GLY A 392 -25.10 16.36 -9.48
CA GLY A 392 -24.16 17.19 -8.72
C GLY A 392 -23.41 16.45 -7.61
N VAL A 393 -23.46 15.12 -7.58
CA VAL A 393 -22.71 14.33 -6.59
C VAL A 393 -21.27 14.22 -7.05
N THR A 394 -20.35 14.70 -6.22
CA THR A 394 -18.91 14.64 -6.47
C THR A 394 -18.29 13.41 -5.80
N ARG A 395 -17.47 12.67 -6.56
CA ARG A 395 -16.70 11.52 -6.08
C ARG A 395 -15.24 11.67 -6.46
N SER A 396 -14.35 11.75 -5.48
CA SER A 396 -12.90 11.68 -5.73
C SER A 396 -12.55 10.28 -6.24
N ILE A 397 -11.78 10.21 -7.32
CA ILE A 397 -11.42 8.94 -7.96
C ILE A 397 -9.93 8.66 -7.96
N ALA A 398 -9.08 9.71 -7.96
CA ALA A 398 -7.64 9.57 -7.95
C ALA A 398 -6.96 10.81 -7.37
N ARG A 399 -5.81 10.62 -6.72
CA ARG A 399 -4.97 11.68 -6.17
C ARG A 399 -3.51 11.43 -6.48
N GLY A 400 -2.73 12.49 -6.46
CA GLY A 400 -1.28 12.42 -6.60
C GLY A 400 -0.64 13.71 -6.14
N ALA A 401 0.66 13.68 -5.95
CA ALA A 401 1.44 14.84 -5.56
C ALA A 401 2.73 14.96 -6.37
N GLY A 402 3.23 16.19 -6.47
CA GLY A 402 4.52 16.52 -7.05
C GLY A 402 5.20 17.61 -6.23
N VAL A 403 6.51 17.71 -6.32
CA VAL A 403 7.31 18.74 -5.66
C VAL A 403 8.14 19.47 -6.70
N SER A 404 8.22 20.80 -6.61
CA SER A 404 9.13 21.60 -7.41
C SER A 404 10.06 22.42 -6.53
N LEU A 405 11.34 22.48 -6.89
CA LEU A 405 12.35 23.31 -6.21
C LEU A 405 12.57 24.66 -6.92
N GLN A 406 12.13 24.74 -8.17
CA GLN A 406 12.30 25.90 -9.06
C GLN A 406 11.29 25.81 -10.20
N PRO A 407 11.14 26.84 -11.04
CA PRO A 407 10.29 26.76 -12.22
C PRO A 407 10.68 25.56 -13.09
N THR A 408 9.71 24.66 -13.35
CA THR A 408 9.96 23.41 -14.07
C THR A 408 8.67 22.80 -14.60
N MET A 409 8.79 21.69 -15.32
CA MET A 409 7.70 20.75 -15.58
C MET A 409 7.63 19.75 -14.45
N VAL A 410 6.43 19.53 -13.91
CA VAL A 410 6.13 18.50 -12.90
C VAL A 410 5.10 17.55 -13.50
N THR A 411 5.44 16.27 -13.55
CA THR A 411 4.49 15.21 -13.88
C THR A 411 4.00 14.57 -12.59
N ILE A 412 2.69 14.48 -12.44
CA ILE A 412 2.04 13.89 -11.28
C ILE A 412 1.24 12.68 -11.76
N ASP A 413 1.70 11.47 -11.43
CA ASP A 413 0.91 10.27 -11.61
C ASP A 413 -0.12 10.20 -10.48
N LEU A 414 -1.41 10.11 -10.84
CA LEU A 414 -2.49 9.94 -9.88
C LEU A 414 -2.64 8.47 -9.48
N ASP A 415 -3.44 8.20 -8.47
CA ASP A 415 -3.76 6.82 -8.10
C ASP A 415 -4.43 6.09 -9.28
N PRO A 416 -4.15 4.80 -9.46
CA PRO A 416 -4.77 4.02 -10.52
C PRO A 416 -6.28 3.89 -10.28
N VAL A 417 -7.04 3.79 -11.37
CA VAL A 417 -8.50 3.72 -11.36
C VAL A 417 -9.05 2.62 -12.25
N LEU A 418 -10.21 2.08 -11.89
CA LEU A 418 -11.20 1.53 -12.80
C LEU A 418 -12.51 2.25 -12.53
N HIS A 419 -12.93 3.10 -13.48
CA HIS A 419 -14.09 3.96 -13.29
C HIS A 419 -14.76 4.27 -14.63
N THR A 420 -15.98 3.82 -14.81
CA THR A 420 -16.80 4.21 -15.96
C THR A 420 -17.34 5.62 -15.74
N VAL A 421 -17.07 6.51 -16.68
CA VAL A 421 -17.66 7.85 -16.79
C VAL A 421 -18.69 7.87 -17.90
N ARG A 422 -19.76 8.64 -17.75
CA ARG A 422 -20.87 8.71 -18.68
C ARG A 422 -20.96 10.07 -19.35
N ALA A 423 -21.56 10.11 -20.52
CA ALA A 423 -21.90 11.36 -21.18
C ALA A 423 -22.79 12.22 -20.25
N GLY A 424 -22.37 13.46 -20.03
CA GLY A 424 -23.00 14.38 -19.07
C GLY A 424 -22.36 14.43 -17.70
N ASP A 425 -21.44 13.53 -17.36
CA ASP A 425 -20.55 13.68 -16.21
C ASP A 425 -19.55 14.82 -16.49
N VAL A 426 -19.05 15.42 -15.41
CA VAL A 426 -17.97 16.41 -15.47
C VAL A 426 -16.80 15.90 -14.66
N LEU A 427 -15.62 15.82 -15.29
CA LEU A 427 -14.38 15.62 -14.54
C LEU A 427 -13.92 16.94 -13.95
N THR A 428 -13.53 16.91 -12.70
CA THR A 428 -12.92 18.06 -12.03
C THR A 428 -11.51 17.69 -11.58
N LEU A 429 -10.55 18.55 -11.93
CA LEU A 429 -9.16 18.44 -11.50
C LEU A 429 -8.85 19.60 -10.56
N ARG A 430 -8.70 19.29 -9.27
CA ARG A 430 -8.30 20.24 -8.25
C ARG A 430 -6.78 20.26 -8.13
N ILE A 431 -6.17 21.44 -8.27
CA ILE A 431 -4.74 21.68 -8.02
C ILE A 431 -4.61 22.56 -6.78
N ALA A 432 -3.87 22.07 -5.79
CA ALA A 432 -3.69 22.71 -4.48
C ALA A 432 -2.24 22.60 -3.98
N GLY A 433 -1.91 23.35 -2.94
CA GLY A 433 -0.60 23.29 -2.27
C GLY A 433 -0.53 22.29 -1.12
N SER A 434 -1.64 21.58 -0.79
CA SER A 434 -1.68 20.67 0.35
C SER A 434 -2.76 19.60 0.21
N ASP A 435 -2.48 18.42 0.74
CA ASP A 435 -3.43 17.35 1.02
C ASP A 435 -3.32 16.92 2.50
N PHE A 436 -3.19 17.92 3.37
CA PHE A 436 -3.15 17.70 4.82
C PHE A 436 -4.54 17.27 5.34
N PRO A 437 -4.65 16.30 6.25
CA PRO A 437 -3.57 15.68 7.01
C PRO A 437 -2.97 14.40 6.38
N ARG A 438 -3.44 13.95 5.21
CA ARG A 438 -2.88 12.77 4.56
C ARG A 438 -1.38 12.94 4.29
N LEU A 439 -1.00 14.04 3.67
CA LEU A 439 0.40 14.40 3.43
C LEU A 439 0.89 15.46 4.43
N ALA A 440 2.18 15.39 4.78
CA ALA A 440 2.82 16.42 5.58
C ALA A 440 2.81 17.77 4.87
N ARG A 441 2.50 18.85 5.62
CA ARG A 441 2.44 20.21 5.08
C ARG A 441 3.82 20.73 4.65
N ASN A 442 3.87 21.42 3.52
CA ASN A 442 4.97 22.32 3.22
C ASN A 442 4.77 23.65 3.97
N LEU A 443 5.71 24.00 4.83
CA LEU A 443 5.64 25.23 5.62
C LEU A 443 6.23 26.45 4.88
N GLY A 444 6.83 26.24 3.71
CA GLY A 444 7.46 27.31 2.92
C GLY A 444 8.79 27.82 3.51
N ASP A 445 9.26 27.21 4.61
CA ASP A 445 10.52 27.60 5.29
C ASP A 445 11.67 26.63 5.02
N GLY A 446 11.45 25.62 4.18
CA GLY A 446 12.43 24.61 3.82
C GLY A 446 12.63 23.49 4.83
N ASP A 447 11.93 23.49 5.97
CA ASP A 447 11.95 22.41 6.97
C ASP A 447 10.53 22.00 7.39
N ARG A 448 9.90 21.13 6.57
CA ARG A 448 8.52 20.70 6.79
C ARG A 448 8.29 19.91 8.09
N TYR A 449 9.34 19.37 8.71
CA TYR A 449 9.23 18.51 9.89
C TYR A 449 9.61 19.18 11.21
N ARG A 450 10.46 20.21 11.17
CA ARG A 450 10.93 20.96 12.35
C ARG A 450 10.39 22.38 12.42
N GLY A 451 9.86 22.88 11.33
CA GLY A 451 9.27 24.20 11.26
C GLY A 451 8.08 24.35 12.22
N THR A 452 7.91 25.56 12.75
CA THR A 452 6.79 25.94 13.62
C THR A 452 6.01 27.12 13.05
N ARG A 453 6.46 27.68 11.94
CA ARG A 453 5.87 28.83 11.26
C ARG A 453 5.70 28.50 9.79
N SER A 454 4.74 29.15 9.15
CA SER A 454 4.57 29.07 7.71
C SER A 454 4.96 30.37 7.02
N THR A 455 5.48 30.24 5.80
CA THR A 455 5.64 31.31 4.82
C THR A 455 4.65 31.05 3.69
N ALA A 456 3.91 32.08 3.30
CA ALA A 456 2.99 31.95 2.18
C ALA A 456 3.74 31.76 0.87
N LEU A 457 3.25 30.82 0.03
CA LEU A 457 3.79 30.51 -1.28
C LEU A 457 2.84 30.98 -2.37
N HIS A 458 3.32 31.82 -3.28
CA HIS A 458 2.60 32.14 -4.50
C HIS A 458 2.85 31.04 -5.53
N GLN A 459 1.81 30.30 -5.85
CA GLN A 459 1.90 29.19 -6.79
C GLN A 459 1.16 29.52 -8.08
N SER A 460 1.81 29.37 -9.22
CA SER A 460 1.17 29.50 -10.52
C SER A 460 1.53 28.32 -11.42
N PHE A 461 0.60 27.93 -12.27
CA PHE A 461 0.77 26.82 -13.18
C PHE A 461 -0.04 26.97 -14.47
N SER A 462 0.37 26.26 -15.49
CA SER A 462 -0.44 25.85 -16.63
C SER A 462 -0.23 24.37 -16.85
N GLY A 463 -1.18 23.66 -17.43
CA GLY A 463 -0.98 22.22 -17.62
C GLY A 463 -2.21 21.50 -18.15
N SER A 464 -2.09 20.18 -18.22
CA SER A 464 -3.03 19.29 -18.86
C SER A 464 -3.23 17.99 -18.08
N LEU A 465 -4.33 17.30 -18.36
CA LEU A 465 -4.70 16.01 -17.78
C LEU A 465 -4.64 14.93 -18.87
N THR A 466 -4.00 13.82 -18.59
CA THR A 466 -3.99 12.64 -19.47
C THR A 466 -4.73 11.49 -18.80
N LEU A 467 -5.72 10.94 -19.49
CA LEU A 467 -6.57 9.86 -19.01
C LEU A 467 -6.24 8.55 -19.72
N PRO A 468 -6.09 7.42 -18.98
CA PRO A 468 -6.02 6.09 -19.56
C PRO A 468 -7.43 5.57 -19.86
N ILE A 469 -7.78 5.37 -21.15
CA ILE A 469 -9.11 4.90 -21.57
C ILE A 469 -9.03 3.49 -22.15
N LEU A 470 -9.92 2.60 -21.69
CA LEU A 470 -10.15 1.30 -22.31
C LEU A 470 -11.12 1.44 -23.47
N GLY A 471 -10.70 1.01 -24.66
CA GLY A 471 -11.56 0.85 -25.83
C GLY A 471 -12.38 2.09 -26.21
N GLY A 472 -12.02 2.74 -27.27
CA GLY A 472 -12.74 3.86 -27.85
C GLY A 472 -11.86 4.45 -28.96
N THR A 473 -12.38 4.54 -30.16
CA THR A 473 -11.79 5.38 -31.17
C THR A 473 -11.72 6.80 -30.60
N ALA A 474 -10.52 7.34 -30.48
CA ALA A 474 -10.34 8.76 -30.25
C ALA A 474 -11.13 9.53 -31.32
N GLY A 475 -12.36 9.89 -30.98
CA GLY A 475 -13.10 10.90 -31.69
C GLY A 475 -12.59 12.25 -31.25
N GLY A 476 -11.84 12.92 -32.13
CA GLY A 476 -11.28 14.23 -31.93
C GLY A 476 -12.33 15.34 -31.71
#